data_bf84fb8ab2b4b3c76ca928194f7e2d25
#
_entry.id   bf84fb8ab2b4b3c76ca928194f7e2d25
#
_cell.length_a   1.000
_cell.length_b   1.000
_cell.length_c   1.000
_cell.angle_alpha   90.00
_cell.angle_beta   90.00
_cell.angle_gamma   90.00
#
_symmetry.space_group_name_H-M   'P 1'
#
loop_
_entity.id
_entity.type
_entity.pdbx_description
1 polymer ?
#
loop_
_entity_poly.entity_id
_entity_poly.type
_entity_poly.pdbx_seq_one_letter_code
_entity_poly.pdbx_strand_id
1 'polypeptide(L)'
;MFDVEKIREEFPILHREVYGKPLVYLDSGATAQKPRTVIETVDRLHRELNANIHRGVHFLSEEATVLYEAARERIASFVGAAAKEEIVFTAGATASLNTVAYAWGDAFVGAGDNILVSEMEHHSNIVPWQMLAER
;
A
#
# COMPACT_ATOMS: atom_id res chain seq x y z
N MET A 1 4.36 -14.95 -24.25
CA MET A 1 2.90 -14.82 -24.15
C MET A 1 2.55 -14.76 -22.68
N PHE A 2 1.63 -13.92 -22.26
CA PHE A 2 1.19 -13.80 -20.85
C PHE A 2 0.37 -15.06 -20.49
N ASP A 3 0.88 -15.84 -19.54
CA ASP A 3 0.25 -17.10 -19.12
C ASP A 3 -0.65 -16.86 -17.91
N VAL A 4 -1.93 -16.69 -18.19
CA VAL A 4 -2.96 -16.38 -17.18
C VAL A 4 -3.11 -17.52 -16.17
N GLU A 5 -3.09 -18.78 -16.63
CA GLU A 5 -3.30 -19.93 -15.76
C GLU A 5 -2.15 -20.07 -14.75
N LYS A 6 -0.92 -19.94 -15.22
CA LYS A 6 0.26 -19.96 -14.36
C LYS A 6 0.23 -18.83 -13.31
N ILE A 7 -0.25 -17.63 -13.67
CA ILE A 7 -0.38 -16.53 -12.70
C ILE A 7 -1.51 -16.82 -11.71
N ARG A 8 -2.64 -17.38 -12.16
CA ARG A 8 -3.74 -17.74 -11.28
C ARG A 8 -3.34 -18.77 -10.21
N GLU A 9 -2.44 -19.69 -10.54
CA GLU A 9 -1.91 -20.68 -9.60
C GLU A 9 -1.23 -20.06 -8.37
N GLU A 10 -0.67 -18.86 -8.52
CA GLU A 10 -0.06 -18.12 -7.41
C GLU A 10 -1.07 -17.58 -6.39
N PHE A 11 -2.36 -17.53 -6.72
CA PHE A 11 -3.41 -16.97 -5.87
C PHE A 11 -4.30 -18.08 -5.31
N PRO A 12 -4.07 -18.57 -4.07
CA PRO A 12 -4.79 -19.72 -3.51
C PRO A 12 -6.31 -19.56 -3.51
N ILE A 13 -6.82 -18.35 -3.31
CA ILE A 13 -8.26 -18.08 -3.28
C ILE A 13 -8.95 -18.34 -4.62
N LEU A 14 -8.23 -18.22 -5.73
CA LEU A 14 -8.80 -18.43 -7.07
C LEU A 14 -9.02 -19.90 -7.41
N HIS A 15 -8.55 -20.83 -6.56
CA HIS A 15 -8.82 -22.27 -6.68
C HIS A 15 -10.14 -22.69 -6.04
N ARG A 16 -10.87 -21.75 -5.41
CA ARG A 16 -12.19 -22.06 -4.82
C ARG A 16 -13.25 -22.21 -5.88
N GLU A 17 -14.21 -23.07 -5.56
CA GLU A 17 -15.47 -23.15 -6.28
C GLU A 17 -16.58 -22.43 -5.52
N VAL A 18 -17.45 -21.78 -6.27
CA VAL A 18 -18.64 -21.10 -5.78
C VAL A 18 -19.84 -21.64 -6.57
N TYR A 19 -20.80 -22.25 -5.90
CA TYR A 19 -21.96 -22.92 -6.52
C TYR A 19 -21.57 -23.96 -7.58
N GLY A 20 -20.49 -24.72 -7.33
CA GLY A 20 -19.99 -25.75 -8.25
C GLY A 20 -19.31 -25.20 -9.53
N LYS A 21 -18.90 -23.95 -9.52
CA LYS A 21 -18.16 -23.30 -10.61
C LYS A 21 -16.89 -22.66 -10.11
N PRO A 22 -15.81 -22.58 -10.91
CA PRO A 22 -14.60 -21.86 -10.55
C PRO A 22 -14.91 -20.40 -10.17
N LEU A 23 -14.25 -19.92 -9.13
CA LEU A 23 -14.40 -18.54 -8.68
C LEU A 23 -13.97 -17.55 -9.78
N VAL A 24 -14.85 -16.61 -10.11
CA VAL A 24 -14.56 -15.41 -10.88
C VAL A 24 -14.58 -14.22 -9.91
N TYR A 25 -13.45 -13.54 -9.76
CA TYR A 25 -13.31 -12.40 -8.86
C TYR A 25 -12.97 -11.14 -9.67
N LEU A 26 -13.86 -10.15 -9.67
CA LEU A 26 -13.76 -8.92 -10.47
C LEU A 26 -13.72 -7.65 -9.62
N ASP A 27 -13.51 -7.77 -8.31
CA ASP A 27 -13.55 -6.65 -7.36
C ASP A 27 -12.16 -6.31 -6.77
N SER A 28 -11.12 -6.43 -7.60
CA SER A 28 -9.74 -6.10 -7.18
C SER A 28 -9.55 -4.61 -6.86
N GLY A 29 -10.42 -3.74 -7.36
CA GLY A 29 -10.41 -2.31 -7.02
C GLY A 29 -10.73 -2.03 -5.55
N ALA A 30 -11.63 -2.80 -4.96
CA ALA A 30 -11.93 -2.73 -3.52
C ALA A 30 -10.93 -3.54 -2.69
N THR A 31 -10.64 -4.78 -3.10
CA THR A 31 -9.72 -5.67 -2.37
C THR A 31 -8.92 -6.54 -3.32
N ALA A 32 -7.64 -6.24 -3.47
CA ALA A 32 -6.73 -7.09 -4.24
C ALA A 32 -6.46 -8.41 -3.51
N GLN A 33 -6.59 -9.53 -4.22
CA GLN A 33 -6.26 -10.84 -3.68
C GLN A 33 -4.75 -10.98 -3.48
N LYS A 34 -4.36 -11.82 -2.55
CA LYS A 34 -2.95 -11.98 -2.14
C LYS A 34 -2.35 -13.22 -2.80
N PRO A 35 -1.21 -13.09 -3.49
CA PRO A 35 -0.48 -14.25 -3.94
C PRO A 35 0.12 -15.03 -2.76
N ARG A 36 0.41 -16.30 -2.98
CA ARG A 36 0.99 -17.21 -1.98
C ARG A 36 2.21 -16.62 -1.28
N THR A 37 3.13 -16.04 -2.03
CA THR A 37 4.34 -15.43 -1.50
C THR A 37 4.08 -14.32 -0.48
N VAL A 38 3.02 -13.52 -0.66
CA VAL A 38 2.62 -12.48 0.30
C VAL A 38 2.04 -13.11 1.57
N ILE A 39 1.17 -14.12 1.42
CA ILE A 39 0.55 -14.82 2.55
C ILE A 39 1.63 -15.46 3.42
N GLU A 40 2.54 -16.22 2.80
CA GLU A 40 3.63 -16.92 3.48
C GLU A 40 4.63 -15.96 4.13
N THR A 41 4.90 -14.82 3.50
CA THR A 41 5.78 -13.78 4.08
C THR A 41 5.17 -13.18 5.33
N VAL A 42 3.88 -12.85 5.31
CA VAL A 42 3.18 -12.30 6.48
C VAL A 42 3.11 -13.34 7.61
N ASP A 43 2.79 -14.58 7.29
CA ASP A 43 2.77 -15.70 8.27
C ASP A 43 4.15 -15.87 8.92
N ARG A 44 5.21 -15.92 8.11
CA ARG A 44 6.59 -16.03 8.61
C ARG A 44 6.99 -14.85 9.50
N LEU A 45 6.68 -13.62 9.10
CA LEU A 45 6.97 -12.44 9.91
C LEU A 45 6.31 -12.51 11.28
N HIS A 46 5.06 -12.95 11.34
CA HIS A 46 4.36 -13.11 12.62
C HIS A 46 4.91 -14.24 13.48
N ARG A 47 5.36 -15.34 12.89
CA ARG A 47 5.88 -16.50 13.63
C ARG A 47 7.31 -16.31 14.12
N GLU A 48 8.14 -15.60 13.36
CA GLU A 48 9.59 -15.62 13.54
C GLU A 48 10.19 -14.27 13.92
N LEU A 49 9.58 -13.15 13.47
CA LEU A 49 10.20 -11.83 13.51
C LEU A 49 9.29 -10.70 14.03
N ASN A 50 8.19 -11.05 14.70
CA ASN A 50 7.22 -10.05 15.17
C ASN A 50 7.81 -9.15 16.26
N ALA A 51 8.37 -8.03 15.86
CA ALA A 51 8.93 -7.01 16.75
C ALA A 51 8.70 -5.59 16.19
N ASN A 52 8.81 -4.58 17.06
CA ASN A 52 8.81 -3.19 16.63
C ASN A 52 10.11 -2.88 15.88
N ILE A 53 10.00 -2.11 14.79
CA ILE A 53 11.12 -1.65 13.98
C ILE A 53 11.75 -0.37 14.55
N HIS A 54 13.02 -0.11 14.21
CA HIS A 54 13.82 1.11 14.48
C HIS A 54 14.15 1.42 15.94
N ARG A 55 13.46 0.86 16.94
CA ARG A 55 13.62 1.26 18.35
C ARG A 55 14.08 0.14 19.28
N GLY A 56 14.09 -1.09 18.83
CA GLY A 56 14.58 -2.22 19.61
C GLY A 56 16.07 -2.43 19.45
N VAL A 57 16.75 -2.76 20.55
CA VAL A 57 18.18 -3.11 20.57
C VAL A 57 18.38 -4.62 20.73
N HIS A 58 17.50 -5.42 20.18
CA HIS A 58 17.51 -6.87 20.24
C HIS A 58 17.34 -7.49 18.86
N PHE A 59 17.81 -8.72 18.70
CA PHE A 59 17.88 -9.44 17.43
C PHE A 59 16.60 -9.33 16.55
N LEU A 60 15.42 -9.62 17.11
CA LEU A 60 14.17 -9.58 16.32
C LEU A 60 13.87 -8.19 15.77
N SER A 61 14.15 -7.14 16.53
CA SER A 61 13.93 -5.75 16.08
C SER A 61 14.92 -5.35 14.98
N GLU A 62 16.16 -5.80 15.06
CA GLU A 62 17.18 -5.55 14.03
C GLU A 62 16.81 -6.25 12.72
N GLU A 63 16.48 -7.55 12.77
CA GLU A 63 16.04 -8.32 11.60
C GLU A 63 14.78 -7.73 10.95
N ALA A 64 13.76 -7.39 11.75
CA ALA A 64 12.54 -6.77 11.24
C ALA A 64 12.83 -5.40 10.60
N THR A 65 13.74 -4.60 11.17
CA THR A 65 14.15 -3.31 10.62
C THR A 65 14.88 -3.49 9.28
N VAL A 66 15.78 -4.44 9.17
CA VAL A 66 16.48 -4.74 7.91
C VAL A 66 15.50 -5.10 6.80
N LEU A 67 14.52 -5.96 7.08
CA LEU A 67 13.50 -6.33 6.10
C LEU A 67 12.61 -5.16 5.70
N TYR A 68 12.22 -4.33 6.65
CA TYR A 68 11.42 -3.14 6.38
C TYR A 68 12.16 -2.14 5.49
N GLU A 69 13.42 -1.85 5.80
CA GLU A 69 14.22 -0.91 5.01
C GLU A 69 14.54 -1.47 3.61
N ALA A 70 14.80 -2.78 3.49
CA ALA A 70 14.98 -3.42 2.19
C ALA A 70 13.70 -3.34 1.33
N ALA A 71 12.52 -3.46 1.94
CA ALA A 71 11.25 -3.26 1.23
C ALA A 71 11.10 -1.81 0.75
N ARG A 72 11.46 -0.82 1.57
CA ARG A 72 11.46 0.61 1.16
C ARG A 72 12.38 0.87 -0.02
N GLU A 73 13.61 0.38 0.01
CA GLU A 73 14.57 0.51 -1.10
C GLU A 73 14.04 -0.11 -2.40
N ARG A 74 13.43 -1.30 -2.28
CA ARG A 74 12.87 -1.97 -3.45
C ARG A 74 11.70 -1.20 -4.07
N ILE A 75 10.84 -0.61 -3.24
CA ILE A 75 9.74 0.23 -3.72
C ILE A 75 10.26 1.53 -4.31
N ALA A 76 11.22 2.20 -3.66
CA ALA A 76 11.88 3.39 -4.19
C ALA A 76 12.44 3.13 -5.60
N SER A 77 13.19 2.05 -5.76
CA SER A 77 13.71 1.63 -7.07
C SER A 77 12.60 1.35 -8.09
N PHE A 78 11.51 0.69 -7.68
CA PHE A 78 10.39 0.36 -8.57
C PHE A 78 9.66 1.60 -9.09
N VAL A 79 9.45 2.60 -8.24
CA VAL A 79 8.75 3.84 -8.63
C VAL A 79 9.70 4.91 -9.17
N GLY A 80 11.01 4.68 -9.21
CA GLY A 80 12.01 5.63 -9.68
C GLY A 80 12.27 6.79 -8.72
N ALA A 81 12.05 6.60 -7.41
CA ALA A 81 12.41 7.57 -6.40
C ALA A 81 13.94 7.70 -6.26
N ALA A 82 14.43 8.90 -5.95
CA ALA A 82 15.86 9.16 -5.82
C ALA A 82 16.46 8.57 -4.53
N ALA A 83 15.64 8.45 -3.47
CA ALA A 83 16.05 7.92 -2.17
C ALA A 83 14.91 7.15 -1.50
N LYS A 84 15.23 6.16 -0.66
CA LYS A 84 14.22 5.40 0.10
C LYS A 84 13.44 6.25 1.10
N GLU A 85 13.99 7.36 1.52
CA GLU A 85 13.36 8.34 2.41
C GLU A 85 12.14 9.01 1.79
N GLU A 86 12.01 8.99 0.45
CA GLU A 86 10.82 9.45 -0.27
C GLU A 86 9.65 8.46 -0.16
N ILE A 87 9.90 7.24 0.31
CA ILE A 87 8.86 6.23 0.51
C ILE A 87 8.34 6.27 1.94
N VAL A 88 7.05 6.53 2.08
CA VAL A 88 6.34 6.52 3.37
C VAL A 88 5.24 5.46 3.31
N PHE A 89 5.33 4.43 4.14
CA PHE A 89 4.26 3.44 4.27
C PHE A 89 3.14 3.97 5.15
N THR A 90 1.91 3.81 4.67
CA THR A 90 0.69 4.21 5.38
C THR A 90 -0.30 3.04 5.45
N ALA A 91 -1.38 3.21 6.18
CA ALA A 91 -2.43 2.20 6.30
C ALA A 91 -3.31 2.04 5.03
N GLY A 92 -3.03 2.82 3.96
CA GLY A 92 -3.73 2.75 2.69
C GLY A 92 -3.85 4.11 2.00
N ALA A 93 -4.42 4.15 0.80
CA ALA A 93 -4.53 5.36 -0.02
C ALA A 93 -5.22 6.53 0.70
N THR A 94 -6.28 6.27 1.45
CA THR A 94 -6.97 7.31 2.25
C THR A 94 -6.01 7.97 3.25
N ALA A 95 -5.23 7.17 3.97
CA ALA A 95 -4.25 7.71 4.92
C ALA A 95 -3.15 8.49 4.19
N SER A 96 -2.66 8.00 3.05
CA SER A 96 -1.65 8.69 2.23
C SER A 96 -2.14 10.05 1.76
N LEU A 97 -3.32 10.13 1.17
CA LEU A 97 -3.91 11.36 0.65
C LEU A 97 -4.16 12.40 1.76
N ASN A 98 -4.69 11.96 2.90
CA ASN A 98 -4.84 12.83 4.06
C ASN A 98 -3.48 13.32 4.58
N THR A 99 -2.46 12.47 4.64
CA THR A 99 -1.11 12.89 5.04
C THR A 99 -0.57 13.97 4.10
N VAL A 100 -0.73 13.82 2.79
CA VAL A 100 -0.31 14.87 1.82
C VAL A 100 -1.11 16.15 2.02
N ALA A 101 -2.44 16.07 2.18
CA ALA A 101 -3.27 17.26 2.37
C ALA A 101 -2.92 18.01 3.66
N TYR A 102 -2.67 17.30 4.77
CA TYR A 102 -2.34 17.92 6.05
C TYR A 102 -0.87 18.35 6.16
N ALA A 103 0.07 17.61 5.61
CA ALA A 103 1.49 17.93 5.76
C ALA A 103 1.97 18.90 4.67
N TRP A 104 1.78 18.53 3.39
CA TRP A 104 2.22 19.33 2.27
C TRP A 104 1.21 20.44 1.95
N GLY A 105 -0.07 20.12 1.95
CA GLY A 105 -1.13 21.09 1.62
C GLY A 105 -1.13 22.28 2.58
N ASP A 106 -1.13 22.05 3.90
CA ASP A 106 -1.07 23.13 4.88
C ASP A 106 0.21 23.99 4.78
N ALA A 107 1.31 23.42 4.30
CA ALA A 107 2.58 24.14 4.19
C ALA A 107 2.74 24.94 2.91
N PHE A 108 2.13 24.51 1.80
CA PHE A 108 2.45 25.03 0.47
C PHE A 108 1.23 25.50 -0.35
N VAL A 109 0.01 25.21 0.09
CA VAL A 109 -1.22 25.67 -0.57
C VAL A 109 -1.85 26.80 0.23
N GLY A 110 -2.12 27.93 -0.38
CA GLY A 110 -2.63 29.12 0.29
C GLY A 110 -3.74 29.82 -0.48
N ALA A 111 -4.16 30.96 0.05
CA ALA A 111 -5.22 31.77 -0.56
C ALA A 111 -4.87 32.18 -2.01
N GLY A 112 -5.73 31.84 -2.94
CA GLY A 112 -5.55 32.10 -4.37
C GLY A 112 -5.02 30.89 -5.16
N ASP A 113 -4.54 29.83 -4.51
CA ASP A 113 -4.18 28.59 -5.17
C ASP A 113 -5.43 27.78 -5.53
N ASN A 114 -5.27 26.86 -6.48
CA ASN A 114 -6.36 25.98 -6.91
C ASN A 114 -5.91 24.52 -6.83
N ILE A 115 -6.81 23.66 -6.33
CA ILE A 115 -6.63 22.22 -6.34
C ILE A 115 -7.57 21.63 -7.39
N LEU A 116 -7.00 20.99 -8.41
CA LEU A 116 -7.76 20.35 -9.47
C LEU A 116 -7.97 18.88 -9.14
N VAL A 117 -9.21 18.44 -9.10
CA VAL A 117 -9.62 17.03 -8.95
C VAL A 117 -10.55 16.63 -10.09
N SER A 118 -10.50 15.36 -10.51
CA SER A 118 -11.46 14.87 -11.52
C SER A 118 -12.78 14.44 -10.87
N GLU A 119 -13.86 14.42 -11.64
CA GLU A 119 -15.16 13.92 -11.15
C GLU A 119 -15.16 12.40 -10.91
N MET A 120 -14.19 11.67 -11.44
CA MET A 120 -14.07 10.22 -11.31
C MET A 120 -13.31 9.78 -10.07
N GLU A 121 -12.88 10.70 -9.22
CA GLU A 121 -12.11 10.38 -8.02
C GLU A 121 -12.94 9.65 -6.95
N HIS A 122 -12.27 8.76 -6.25
CA HIS A 122 -12.80 8.20 -5.01
C HIS A 122 -12.85 9.31 -3.94
N HIS A 123 -13.83 9.27 -3.03
CA HIS A 123 -14.00 10.26 -1.96
C HIS A 123 -12.72 10.53 -1.16
N SER A 124 -11.86 9.52 -0.99
CA SER A 124 -10.56 9.70 -0.32
C SER A 124 -9.62 10.69 -1.02
N ASN A 125 -9.84 10.96 -2.30
CA ASN A 125 -9.08 11.94 -3.09
C ASN A 125 -9.92 13.19 -3.47
N ILE A 126 -11.04 13.41 -2.81
CA ILE A 126 -11.86 14.62 -2.94
C ILE A 126 -11.94 15.33 -1.59
N VAL A 127 -12.42 14.63 -0.57
CA VAL A 127 -12.76 15.21 0.73
C VAL A 127 -11.56 15.88 1.43
N PRO A 128 -10.34 15.31 1.45
CA PRO A 128 -9.21 15.99 2.09
C PRO A 128 -8.87 17.35 1.48
N TRP A 129 -9.05 17.46 0.16
CA TRP A 129 -8.80 18.72 -0.56
C TRP A 129 -9.89 19.77 -0.33
N GLN A 130 -11.15 19.32 -0.22
CA GLN A 130 -12.26 20.22 0.19
C GLN A 130 -12.02 20.76 1.61
N MET A 131 -11.64 19.87 2.55
CA MET A 131 -11.32 20.28 3.93
C MET A 131 -10.10 21.21 3.98
N LEU A 132 -9.12 21.06 3.11
CA LEU A 132 -8.00 21.99 2.99
C LEU A 132 -8.46 23.35 2.49
N ALA A 133 -9.33 23.38 1.48
CA ALA A 133 -9.84 24.61 0.88
C ALA A 133 -10.77 25.42 1.83
N GLU A 134 -11.33 24.80 2.86
CA GLU A 134 -12.17 25.44 3.87
C GLU A 134 -11.37 26.10 5.02
N ARG A 135 -10.07 25.87 5.10
CA ARG A 135 -9.15 26.38 6.12
C ARG A 135 -8.40 27.61 5.66
#